data_f76968a41b5262a536d667868ebcc351
#
_entry.id   f76968a41b5262a536d667868ebcc351
#
_cell.length_a   1.000
_cell.length_b   1.000
_cell.length_c   1.000
_cell.angle_alpha   90.00
_cell.angle_beta   90.00
_cell.angle_gamma   90.00
#
_symmetry.space_group_name_H-M   'P 1'
#
loop_
_entity.id
_entity.type
_entity.pdbx_description
1 polymer ?
#
loop_
_entity_poly.entity_id
_entity_poly.type
_entity_poly.pdbx_seq_one_letter_code
_entity_poly.pdbx_strand_id
1 'polypeptide(L)'
;GNAAVLNIYMLPGANAMEVAESVKATMKEISHNFPEGLAYEIPFDMTTYISESIHEVYKTLFEALFLVIIVVFLSLQSWRATLIPIVAVPISLIGTFGFMLIFGFSLNMLTLLGLILAIGIVVDDAIVVVENVERIMEDEKLSPYEATKKAMNGLSSALIATSLVLVAVFVPVSFLSGITGMLYRQFTVTIAVSVIISTVVALTLSPVMCSLILKPDNPNRKKNVVFRYINMWLHTGNRKYMHGITACISNPRRVMLAFGIGIVAILLLNRTIPTSFLPTEDQGYFKVELELPEGATLERTRKVTDRAIEFIMQDPAVAYVQNVTGSSPRVGTNQGRSELTVILKPWEERGEQTIDEVMAQVKKSLNEYPECKVYLSTPPVIPGLGSSGGFEMQLEARGEATFENLVNAADTLMYYASKRKELSGLSSALQADIPQLYFDVDRDKVKFSGVPLADVFSTMKAYTGSVYVNDFNMFNRIYRVYIQAEAPY
;
A
#
# COMPACT_ATOMS: atom_id res chain seq x y z
N GLY A 1 -20.83 -23.11 1.29
CA GLY A 1 -22.13 -23.18 1.99
C GLY A 1 -22.73 -21.81 2.22
N ASN A 2 -24.01 -21.74 2.64
CA ASN A 2 -24.63 -20.46 3.01
C ASN A 2 -24.03 -19.98 4.35
N ALA A 3 -23.63 -18.72 4.40
CA ALA A 3 -23.03 -18.12 5.60
C ALA A 3 -23.65 -16.74 5.87
N ALA A 4 -23.70 -16.34 7.14
CA ALA A 4 -23.95 -14.97 7.52
C ALA A 4 -22.61 -14.22 7.56
N VAL A 5 -22.51 -13.13 6.83
CA VAL A 5 -21.30 -12.30 6.77
C VAL A 5 -21.43 -11.13 7.73
N LEU A 6 -20.48 -11.01 8.66
CA LEU A 6 -20.31 -9.89 9.57
C LEU A 6 -19.16 -9.02 9.08
N ASN A 7 -19.45 -7.85 8.55
CA ASN A 7 -18.44 -6.88 8.18
C ASN A 7 -18.17 -5.95 9.37
N ILE A 8 -16.91 -5.89 9.78
CA ILE A 8 -16.46 -5.03 10.88
C ILE A 8 -15.65 -3.88 10.29
N TYR A 9 -16.10 -2.67 10.55
CA TYR A 9 -15.46 -1.44 10.07
C TYR A 9 -14.80 -0.72 11.24
N MET A 10 -13.61 -0.21 11.01
CA MET A 10 -12.90 0.58 12.00
C MET A 10 -13.41 2.02 12.05
N LEU A 11 -13.40 2.61 13.24
CA LEU A 11 -13.58 4.05 13.37
C LEU A 11 -12.33 4.79 12.85
N PRO A 12 -12.50 6.01 12.30
CA PRO A 12 -11.37 6.83 11.90
C PRO A 12 -10.40 7.05 13.06
N GLY A 13 -9.12 6.77 12.83
CA GLY A 13 -8.06 6.91 13.83
C GLY A 13 -7.85 5.70 14.73
N ALA A 14 -8.67 4.64 14.64
CA ALA A 14 -8.43 3.40 15.36
C ALA A 14 -7.22 2.63 14.79
N ASN A 15 -6.52 1.88 15.67
CA ASN A 15 -5.43 1.02 15.25
C ASN A 15 -5.99 -0.28 14.66
N ALA A 16 -5.71 -0.52 13.37
CA ALA A 16 -6.23 -1.68 12.65
C ALA A 16 -5.82 -3.02 13.28
N MET A 17 -4.56 -3.13 13.70
CA MET A 17 -4.02 -4.37 14.29
C MET A 17 -4.68 -4.68 15.64
N GLU A 18 -4.81 -3.67 16.49
CA GLU A 18 -5.43 -3.81 17.82
C GLU A 18 -6.92 -4.18 17.72
N VAL A 19 -7.63 -3.55 16.78
CA VAL A 19 -9.05 -3.88 16.51
C VAL A 19 -9.17 -5.32 16.01
N ALA A 20 -8.33 -5.76 15.08
CA ALA A 20 -8.38 -7.12 14.54
C ALA A 20 -8.06 -8.17 15.62
N GLU A 21 -7.06 -7.93 16.45
CA GLU A 21 -6.72 -8.82 17.58
C GLU A 21 -7.87 -8.91 18.58
N SER A 22 -8.47 -7.79 18.94
CA SER A 22 -9.63 -7.73 19.84
C SER A 22 -10.82 -8.50 19.28
N VAL A 23 -11.11 -8.33 17.98
CA VAL A 23 -12.19 -9.07 17.29
C VAL A 23 -11.90 -10.57 17.28
N LYS A 24 -10.68 -10.99 16.93
CA LYS A 24 -10.29 -12.40 16.94
C LYS A 24 -10.40 -13.02 18.33
N ALA A 25 -9.96 -12.31 19.36
CA ALA A 25 -10.07 -12.74 20.74
C ALA A 25 -11.55 -12.90 21.17
N THR A 26 -12.39 -11.91 20.87
CA THR A 26 -13.83 -11.93 21.17
C THR A 26 -14.53 -13.06 20.42
N MET A 27 -14.25 -13.26 19.15
CA MET A 27 -14.84 -14.34 18.36
C MET A 27 -14.43 -15.72 18.89
N LYS A 28 -13.19 -15.87 19.32
CA LYS A 28 -12.72 -17.11 19.96
C LYS A 28 -13.46 -17.38 21.27
N GLU A 29 -13.70 -16.36 22.09
CA GLU A 29 -14.46 -16.48 23.35
C GLU A 29 -15.93 -16.85 23.09
N ILE A 30 -16.59 -16.12 22.19
CA ILE A 30 -18.02 -16.35 21.87
C ILE A 30 -18.21 -17.71 21.21
N SER A 31 -17.25 -18.20 20.42
CA SER A 31 -17.35 -19.47 19.70
C SER A 31 -17.54 -20.68 20.62
N HIS A 32 -17.11 -20.60 21.88
CA HIS A 32 -17.33 -21.64 22.86
C HIS A 32 -18.82 -21.84 23.21
N ASN A 33 -19.65 -20.81 22.95
CA ASN A 33 -21.08 -20.84 23.24
C ASN A 33 -21.91 -21.06 21.96
N PHE A 34 -21.29 -21.42 20.85
CA PHE A 34 -22.01 -21.68 19.60
C PHE A 34 -22.80 -22.99 19.69
N PRO A 35 -24.01 -23.04 19.15
CA PRO A 35 -24.77 -24.28 19.04
C PRO A 35 -24.03 -25.27 18.11
N GLU A 36 -24.33 -26.57 18.30
CA GLU A 36 -23.78 -27.63 17.45
C GLU A 36 -24.08 -27.35 15.96
N GLY A 37 -23.05 -27.50 15.11
CA GLY A 37 -23.13 -27.26 13.68
C GLY A 37 -22.88 -25.83 13.24
N LEU A 38 -22.65 -24.88 14.15
CA LEU A 38 -22.22 -23.52 13.84
C LEU A 38 -20.73 -23.36 14.03
N ALA A 39 -20.04 -22.92 12.98
CA ALA A 39 -18.61 -22.54 13.03
C ALA A 39 -18.44 -21.14 12.46
N TYR A 40 -17.33 -20.48 12.78
CA TYR A 40 -16.95 -19.22 12.17
C TYR A 40 -15.59 -19.35 11.49
N GLU A 41 -15.44 -18.59 10.44
CA GLU A 41 -14.16 -18.37 9.76
C GLU A 41 -13.98 -16.88 9.50
N ILE A 42 -12.74 -16.43 9.41
CA ILE A 42 -12.37 -15.07 9.04
C ILE A 42 -11.63 -15.17 7.70
N PRO A 43 -12.36 -15.32 6.58
CA PRO A 43 -11.74 -15.52 5.27
C PRO A 43 -11.03 -14.27 4.76
N PHE A 44 -11.48 -13.09 5.18
CA PHE A 44 -10.94 -11.81 4.75
C PHE A 44 -10.53 -10.95 5.94
N ASP A 45 -9.24 -10.70 6.04
CA ASP A 45 -8.64 -9.84 7.07
C ASP A 45 -7.58 -8.93 6.43
N MET A 46 -7.90 -7.64 6.30
CA MET A 46 -6.97 -6.66 5.76
C MET A 46 -5.69 -6.50 6.59
N THR A 47 -5.76 -6.84 7.89
CA THR A 47 -4.59 -6.70 8.77
C THR A 47 -3.52 -7.76 8.51
N THR A 48 -3.84 -8.86 7.85
CA THR A 48 -2.87 -9.85 7.41
C THR A 48 -1.83 -9.22 6.49
N TYR A 49 -2.28 -8.49 5.46
CA TYR A 49 -1.38 -7.77 4.55
C TYR A 49 -0.52 -6.72 5.29
N ILE A 50 -1.13 -5.97 6.22
CA ILE A 50 -0.42 -4.97 7.03
C ILE A 50 0.64 -5.64 7.91
N SER A 51 0.29 -6.76 8.54
CA SER A 51 1.19 -7.52 9.41
C SER A 51 2.40 -8.07 8.66
N GLU A 52 2.16 -8.70 7.50
CA GLU A 52 3.23 -9.22 6.66
C GLU A 52 4.13 -8.10 6.13
N SER A 53 3.55 -6.98 5.70
CA SER A 53 4.31 -5.82 5.26
C SER A 53 5.20 -5.26 6.38
N ILE A 54 4.68 -5.16 7.60
CA ILE A 54 5.45 -4.72 8.77
C ILE A 54 6.55 -5.73 9.11
N HIS A 55 6.26 -7.02 9.04
CA HIS A 55 7.24 -8.08 9.30
C HIS A 55 8.41 -8.03 8.30
N GLU A 56 8.13 -7.90 7.01
CA GLU A 56 9.17 -7.74 5.99
C GLU A 56 9.99 -6.46 6.18
N VAL A 57 9.39 -5.37 6.63
CA VAL A 57 10.11 -4.14 6.95
C VAL A 57 11.03 -4.34 8.15
N TYR A 58 10.59 -5.02 9.22
CA TYR A 58 11.47 -5.36 10.35
C TYR A 58 12.62 -6.26 9.94
N LYS A 59 12.36 -7.28 9.15
CA LYS A 59 13.39 -8.17 8.61
C LYS A 59 14.42 -7.38 7.80
N THR A 60 13.96 -6.54 6.88
CA THR A 60 14.83 -5.65 6.08
C THR A 60 15.64 -4.69 6.96
N LEU A 61 15.04 -4.15 8.02
CA LEU A 61 15.72 -3.29 8.99
C LEU A 61 16.91 -4.01 9.65
N PHE A 62 16.70 -5.25 10.11
CA PHE A 62 17.75 -6.05 10.72
C PHE A 62 18.81 -6.49 9.71
N GLU A 63 18.41 -6.87 8.50
CA GLU A 63 19.33 -7.20 7.40
C GLU A 63 20.19 -5.99 7.01
N ALA A 64 19.58 -4.82 6.86
CA ALA A 64 20.31 -3.58 6.57
C ALA A 64 21.31 -3.24 7.68
N LEU A 65 20.90 -3.33 8.94
CA LEU A 65 21.79 -3.09 10.08
C LEU A 65 22.97 -4.08 10.09
N PHE A 66 22.70 -5.36 9.85
CA PHE A 66 23.72 -6.40 9.79
C PHE A 66 24.71 -6.17 8.65
N LEU A 67 24.22 -5.84 7.44
CA LEU A 67 25.07 -5.52 6.29
C LEU A 67 25.92 -4.28 6.55
N VAL A 68 25.34 -3.25 7.14
CA VAL A 68 26.08 -2.04 7.52
C VAL A 68 27.21 -2.39 8.49
N ILE A 69 26.95 -3.18 9.53
CA ILE A 69 27.97 -3.62 10.49
C ILE A 69 29.13 -4.35 9.78
N ILE A 70 28.81 -5.25 8.84
CA ILE A 70 29.83 -5.98 8.07
C ILE A 70 30.67 -5.00 7.23
N VAL A 71 30.03 -4.10 6.49
CA VAL A 71 30.71 -3.14 5.62
C VAL A 71 31.61 -2.23 6.45
N VAL A 72 31.11 -1.69 7.57
CA VAL A 72 31.90 -0.84 8.48
C VAL A 72 33.08 -1.60 9.07
N PHE A 73 32.86 -2.86 9.50
CA PHE A 73 33.95 -3.70 10.01
C PHE A 73 35.03 -3.99 8.95
N LEU A 74 34.62 -4.24 7.71
CA LEU A 74 35.57 -4.46 6.59
C LEU A 74 36.32 -3.17 6.21
N SER A 75 35.67 -2.02 6.32
CA SER A 75 36.26 -0.70 6.06
C SER A 75 37.28 -0.31 7.13
N LEU A 76 36.86 -0.30 8.39
CA LEU A 76 37.67 0.15 9.51
C LEU A 76 38.71 -0.91 9.97
N GLN A 77 38.50 -2.20 9.67
CA GLN A 77 39.37 -3.33 10.02
C GLN A 77 39.70 -3.40 11.52
N SER A 78 38.91 -2.75 12.35
CA SER A 78 39.11 -2.65 13.80
C SER A 78 37.76 -2.86 14.49
N TRP A 79 37.64 -3.92 15.32
CA TRP A 79 36.39 -4.18 16.04
C TRP A 79 36.02 -3.06 17.05
N ARG A 80 37.03 -2.34 17.56
CA ARG A 80 36.83 -1.22 18.47
C ARG A 80 36.27 -0.01 17.77
N ALA A 81 36.80 0.29 16.59
CA ALA A 81 36.31 1.34 15.73
C ALA A 81 34.87 1.06 15.27
N THR A 82 34.61 -0.18 14.88
CA THR A 82 33.27 -0.63 14.44
C THR A 82 32.21 -0.55 15.56
N LEU A 83 32.62 -0.75 16.83
CA LEU A 83 31.68 -0.68 17.94
C LEU A 83 31.02 0.70 18.09
N ILE A 84 31.72 1.78 17.67
CA ILE A 84 31.22 3.14 17.81
C ILE A 84 29.97 3.39 16.94
N PRO A 85 29.99 3.15 15.62
CA PRO A 85 28.78 3.24 14.79
C PRO A 85 27.70 2.24 15.22
N ILE A 86 28.07 1.02 15.66
CA ILE A 86 27.10 0.01 16.14
C ILE A 86 26.30 0.53 17.33
N VAL A 87 26.88 1.31 18.22
CA VAL A 87 26.20 1.89 19.39
C VAL A 87 25.45 3.17 19.00
N ALA A 88 26.00 3.97 18.08
CA ALA A 88 25.39 5.22 17.63
C ALA A 88 24.04 5.02 16.94
N VAL A 89 23.90 3.97 16.11
CA VAL A 89 22.67 3.71 15.35
C VAL A 89 21.46 3.41 16.25
N PRO A 90 21.51 2.44 17.16
CA PRO A 90 20.36 2.18 18.05
C PRO A 90 19.98 3.40 18.89
N ILE A 91 20.95 4.19 19.36
CA ILE A 91 20.67 5.40 20.13
C ILE A 91 19.94 6.43 19.28
N SER A 92 20.37 6.62 18.04
CA SER A 92 19.69 7.53 17.11
C SER A 92 18.28 7.06 16.77
N LEU A 93 18.07 5.76 16.57
CA LEU A 93 16.75 5.18 16.32
C LEU A 93 15.82 5.35 17.54
N ILE A 94 16.31 5.03 18.75
CA ILE A 94 15.52 5.20 19.99
C ILE A 94 15.14 6.66 20.19
N GLY A 95 16.07 7.59 19.93
CA GLY A 95 15.77 9.01 19.96
C GLY A 95 14.71 9.43 18.94
N THR A 96 14.74 8.84 17.73
CA THR A 96 13.71 9.08 16.71
C THR A 96 12.35 8.52 17.13
N PHE A 97 12.29 7.34 17.74
CA PHE A 97 11.05 6.80 18.30
C PHE A 97 10.50 7.70 19.43
N GLY A 98 11.37 8.20 20.30
CA GLY A 98 10.97 9.16 21.34
C GLY A 98 10.33 10.43 20.75
N PHE A 99 10.90 10.96 19.67
CA PHE A 99 10.33 12.10 18.97
C PHE A 99 8.98 11.75 18.32
N MET A 100 8.87 10.60 17.65
CA MET A 100 7.63 10.15 17.05
C MET A 100 6.51 10.06 18.09
N LEU A 101 6.81 9.55 19.28
CA LEU A 101 5.86 9.47 20.40
C LEU A 101 5.37 10.85 20.83
N ILE A 102 6.27 11.82 20.99
CA ILE A 102 5.94 13.19 21.41
C ILE A 102 5.04 13.89 20.37
N PHE A 103 5.29 13.66 19.08
CA PHE A 103 4.52 14.28 17.99
C PHE A 103 3.30 13.47 17.55
N GLY A 104 2.98 12.36 18.22
CA GLY A 104 1.82 11.53 17.93
C GLY A 104 1.91 10.80 16.60
N PHE A 105 3.12 10.51 16.12
CA PHE A 105 3.33 9.69 14.92
C PHE A 105 3.21 8.22 15.27
N SER A 106 2.50 7.48 14.42
CA SER A 106 2.39 6.02 14.53
C SER A 106 3.55 5.32 13.83
N LEU A 107 3.90 4.14 14.33
CA LEU A 107 4.72 3.20 13.58
C LEU A 107 3.86 2.61 12.46
N ASN A 108 4.20 2.96 11.24
CA ASN A 108 3.54 2.47 10.03
C ASN A 108 4.60 2.19 8.95
N MET A 109 4.17 1.61 7.84
CA MET A 109 5.06 1.23 6.75
C MET A 109 5.94 2.41 6.26
N LEU A 110 5.37 3.62 6.15
CA LEU A 110 6.11 4.81 5.68
C LEU A 110 7.15 5.29 6.69
N THR A 111 6.80 5.33 7.97
CA THR A 111 7.74 5.72 9.02
C THR A 111 8.87 4.69 9.18
N LEU A 112 8.57 3.40 9.07
CA LEU A 112 9.56 2.33 9.10
C LEU A 112 10.49 2.38 7.87
N LEU A 113 9.94 2.63 6.68
CA LEU A 113 10.75 2.86 5.47
C LEU A 113 11.66 4.08 5.63
N GLY A 114 11.15 5.15 6.23
CA GLY A 114 11.94 6.34 6.59
C GLY A 114 13.10 6.00 7.54
N LEU A 115 12.86 5.14 8.52
CA LEU A 115 13.89 4.66 9.45
C LEU A 115 14.95 3.80 8.76
N ILE A 116 14.56 2.89 7.85
CA ILE A 116 15.53 2.09 7.07
C ILE A 116 16.45 3.01 6.26
N LEU A 117 15.88 3.98 5.57
CA LEU A 117 16.68 4.96 4.81
C LEU A 117 17.57 5.79 5.74
N ALA A 118 17.04 6.19 6.88
CA ALA A 118 17.77 6.96 7.87
C ALA A 118 18.99 6.19 8.44
N ILE A 119 18.92 4.85 8.60
CA ILE A 119 20.04 4.05 9.09
C ILE A 119 21.30 4.28 8.25
N GLY A 120 21.18 4.24 6.91
CA GLY A 120 22.30 4.49 6.03
C GLY A 120 22.94 5.87 6.23
N ILE A 121 22.12 6.90 6.41
CA ILE A 121 22.56 8.28 6.63
C ILE A 121 23.17 8.45 8.02
N VAL A 122 22.52 7.89 9.04
CA VAL A 122 22.94 7.97 10.46
C VAL A 122 24.30 7.31 10.69
N VAL A 123 24.52 6.18 10.04
CA VAL A 123 25.80 5.46 10.17
C VAL A 123 26.97 6.26 9.60
N ASP A 124 26.74 6.99 8.51
CA ASP A 124 27.79 7.74 7.80
C ASP A 124 28.42 8.82 8.68
N ASP A 125 27.63 9.58 9.43
CA ASP A 125 28.12 10.59 10.36
C ASP A 125 29.11 10.01 11.38
N ALA A 126 28.78 8.85 11.96
CA ALA A 126 29.63 8.20 12.96
C ALA A 126 30.89 7.60 12.33
N ILE A 127 30.80 7.06 11.10
CA ILE A 127 31.95 6.51 10.37
C ILE A 127 32.96 7.61 10.06
N VAL A 128 32.51 8.75 9.55
CA VAL A 128 33.37 9.88 9.18
C VAL A 128 34.14 10.37 10.40
N VAL A 129 33.53 10.44 11.58
CA VAL A 129 34.22 10.80 12.83
C VAL A 129 35.29 9.79 13.18
N VAL A 130 34.95 8.48 13.20
CA VAL A 130 35.89 7.41 13.56
C VAL A 130 37.07 7.36 12.61
N GLU A 131 36.79 7.36 11.30
CA GLU A 131 37.82 7.29 10.26
C GLU A 131 38.84 8.46 10.34
N ASN A 132 38.29 9.67 10.57
CA ASN A 132 39.17 10.84 10.66
C ASN A 132 40.00 10.84 11.96
N VAL A 133 39.46 10.35 13.06
CA VAL A 133 40.21 10.17 14.31
C VAL A 133 41.28 9.12 14.13
N GLU A 134 40.99 7.94 13.56
CA GLU A 134 42.00 6.88 13.28
C GLU A 134 43.07 7.39 12.34
N ARG A 135 42.74 8.09 11.28
CA ARG A 135 43.70 8.68 10.35
C ARG A 135 44.64 9.65 11.07
N ILE A 136 44.15 10.57 11.91
CA ILE A 136 45.00 11.50 12.65
C ILE A 136 45.91 10.76 13.67
N MET A 137 45.36 9.71 14.30
CA MET A 137 46.18 8.86 15.19
C MET A 137 47.32 8.18 14.47
N GLU A 138 47.10 7.68 13.25
CA GLU A 138 48.13 7.02 12.44
C GLU A 138 49.14 7.99 11.87
N ASP A 139 48.69 9.10 11.28
CA ASP A 139 49.58 10.06 10.58
C ASP A 139 50.40 10.85 11.56
N GLU A 140 49.84 11.30 12.66
CA GLU A 140 50.52 12.21 13.62
C GLU A 140 50.94 11.51 14.91
N LYS A 141 50.63 10.21 15.08
CA LYS A 141 50.94 9.41 16.26
C LYS A 141 50.46 10.04 17.59
N LEU A 142 49.31 10.70 17.54
CA LEU A 142 48.69 11.32 18.69
C LEU A 142 47.94 10.31 19.55
N SER A 143 47.71 10.66 20.83
CA SER A 143 46.84 9.92 21.70
C SER A 143 45.38 9.95 21.18
N PRO A 144 44.55 8.92 21.46
CA PRO A 144 43.13 8.94 21.04
C PRO A 144 42.41 10.20 21.43
N TYR A 145 42.67 10.72 22.61
CA TYR A 145 42.07 11.99 23.11
C TYR A 145 42.46 13.20 22.27
N GLU A 146 43.76 13.38 22.03
CA GLU A 146 44.29 14.52 21.25
C GLU A 146 43.86 14.42 19.77
N ALA A 147 43.93 13.24 19.20
CA ALA A 147 43.46 12.99 17.83
C ALA A 147 41.98 13.31 17.68
N THR A 148 41.15 12.87 18.63
CA THR A 148 39.70 13.19 18.63
C THR A 148 39.45 14.70 18.72
N LYS A 149 40.14 15.40 19.63
CA LYS A 149 40.01 16.85 19.75
C LYS A 149 40.39 17.57 18.46
N LYS A 150 41.44 17.13 17.81
CA LYS A 150 41.88 17.69 16.53
C LYS A 150 40.96 17.39 15.38
N ALA A 151 40.47 16.14 15.28
CA ALA A 151 39.49 15.73 14.29
C ALA A 151 38.20 16.55 14.37
N MET A 152 37.67 16.73 15.57
CA MET A 152 36.41 17.45 15.78
C MET A 152 36.48 18.92 15.43
N ASN A 153 37.64 19.57 15.61
CA ASN A 153 37.83 20.97 15.19
C ASN A 153 37.65 21.19 13.69
N GLY A 154 37.98 20.16 12.86
CA GLY A 154 37.79 20.24 11.41
C GLY A 154 36.45 19.70 10.92
N LEU A 155 35.90 18.70 11.62
CA LEU A 155 34.73 17.96 11.16
C LEU A 155 33.39 18.54 11.63
N SER A 156 33.35 19.18 12.80
CA SER A 156 32.09 19.60 13.41
C SER A 156 31.25 20.53 12.50
N SER A 157 31.89 21.48 11.84
CA SER A 157 31.22 22.39 10.90
C SER A 157 30.70 21.65 9.65
N ALA A 158 31.45 20.67 9.15
CA ALA A 158 31.05 19.88 7.99
C ALA A 158 29.86 18.97 8.30
N LEU A 159 29.87 18.29 9.46
CA LEU A 159 28.75 17.45 9.91
C LEU A 159 27.48 18.26 10.11
N ILE A 160 27.57 19.43 10.73
CA ILE A 160 26.40 20.31 10.89
C ILE A 160 25.90 20.80 9.53
N ALA A 161 26.79 21.17 8.61
CA ALA A 161 26.41 21.64 7.29
C ALA A 161 25.71 20.56 6.45
N THR A 162 26.25 19.33 6.43
CA THR A 162 25.63 18.19 5.70
C THR A 162 24.24 17.88 6.26
N SER A 163 24.10 17.84 7.57
CA SER A 163 22.81 17.58 8.23
C SER A 163 21.79 18.68 7.97
N LEU A 164 22.22 19.96 8.01
CA LEU A 164 21.36 21.08 7.66
C LEU A 164 20.87 21.01 6.21
N VAL A 165 21.72 20.60 5.28
CA VAL A 165 21.33 20.42 3.88
C VAL A 165 20.31 19.30 3.74
N LEU A 166 20.51 18.17 4.42
CA LEU A 166 19.53 17.06 4.41
C LEU A 166 18.18 17.49 5.00
N VAL A 167 18.19 18.15 6.15
CA VAL A 167 16.97 18.67 6.77
C VAL A 167 16.29 19.69 5.85
N ALA A 168 17.04 20.58 5.20
CA ALA A 168 16.50 21.55 4.25
C ALA A 168 15.86 20.93 3.02
N VAL A 169 16.25 19.71 2.65
CA VAL A 169 15.61 18.95 1.55
C VAL A 169 14.32 18.27 2.03
N PHE A 170 14.33 17.63 3.20
CA PHE A 170 13.18 16.85 3.68
C PHE A 170 12.07 17.70 4.31
N VAL A 171 12.41 18.76 5.04
CA VAL A 171 11.40 19.59 5.74
C VAL A 171 10.38 20.23 4.79
N PRO A 172 10.74 20.82 3.64
CA PRO A 172 9.76 21.38 2.72
C PRO A 172 8.71 20.38 2.21
N VAL A 173 9.10 19.11 2.02
CA VAL A 173 8.18 18.06 1.59
C VAL A 173 7.08 17.78 2.62
N SER A 174 7.37 18.03 3.90
CA SER A 174 6.38 17.87 4.98
C SER A 174 5.24 18.90 4.94
N PHE A 175 5.41 19.99 4.20
CA PHE A 175 4.39 21.05 4.01
C PHE A 175 3.53 20.88 2.76
N LEU A 176 3.73 19.79 1.99
CA LEU A 176 2.84 19.48 0.88
C LEU A 176 1.40 19.30 1.38
N SER A 177 0.45 19.83 0.62
CA SER A 177 -0.99 19.71 0.91
C SER A 177 -1.60 18.46 0.28
N GLY A 178 -2.81 18.10 0.74
CA GLY A 178 -3.55 16.97 0.20
C GLY A 178 -3.07 15.63 0.72
N ILE A 179 -3.56 14.56 0.09
CA ILE A 179 -3.26 13.17 0.48
C ILE A 179 -1.77 12.86 0.36
N THR A 180 -1.14 13.35 -0.70
CA THR A 180 0.31 13.22 -0.91
C THR A 180 1.10 13.81 0.25
N GLY A 181 0.72 15.02 0.69
CA GLY A 181 1.37 15.66 1.82
C GLY A 181 1.18 14.87 3.13
N MET A 182 -0.01 14.33 3.36
CA MET A 182 -0.29 13.53 4.55
C MET A 182 0.59 12.27 4.61
N LEU A 183 0.75 11.55 3.49
CA LEU A 183 1.58 10.36 3.38
C LEU A 183 3.07 10.68 3.56
N TYR A 184 3.59 11.67 2.81
CA TYR A 184 5.00 11.99 2.86
C TYR A 184 5.43 12.70 4.14
N ARG A 185 4.53 13.39 4.84
CA ARG A 185 4.86 14.13 6.06
C ARG A 185 5.49 13.26 7.13
N GLN A 186 4.88 12.11 7.45
CA GLN A 186 5.43 11.22 8.48
C GLN A 186 6.78 10.65 8.05
N PHE A 187 6.91 10.23 6.79
CA PHE A 187 8.16 9.73 6.21
C PHE A 187 9.30 10.76 6.29
N THR A 188 9.07 11.96 5.77
CA THR A 188 10.11 12.99 5.66
C THR A 188 10.50 13.59 7.02
N VAL A 189 9.54 13.77 7.92
CA VAL A 189 9.82 14.24 9.28
C VAL A 189 10.60 13.19 10.05
N THR A 190 10.27 11.90 9.90
CA THR A 190 11.04 10.83 10.54
C THR A 190 12.50 10.83 10.10
N ILE A 191 12.78 11.00 8.80
CA ILE A 191 14.15 11.10 8.29
C ILE A 191 14.84 12.36 8.83
N ALA A 192 14.20 13.52 8.73
CA ALA A 192 14.79 14.80 9.19
C ALA A 192 15.18 14.74 10.68
N VAL A 193 14.31 14.17 11.50
CA VAL A 193 14.58 14.01 12.94
C VAL A 193 15.70 13.01 13.19
N SER A 194 15.70 11.88 12.47
CA SER A 194 16.77 10.88 12.58
C SER A 194 18.12 11.48 12.25
N VAL A 195 18.21 12.32 11.21
CA VAL A 195 19.42 13.04 10.81
C VAL A 195 19.87 14.02 11.90
N ILE A 196 18.95 14.80 12.49
CA ILE A 196 19.29 15.75 13.56
C ILE A 196 19.84 14.99 14.78
N ILE A 197 19.19 13.90 15.19
CA ILE A 197 19.63 13.10 16.32
C ILE A 197 20.98 12.44 16.02
N SER A 198 21.17 11.92 14.79
CA SER A 198 22.45 11.39 14.34
C SER A 198 23.58 12.39 14.49
N THR A 199 23.36 13.61 14.04
CA THR A 199 24.36 14.68 14.16
C THR A 199 24.70 14.96 15.61
N VAL A 200 23.71 15.02 16.49
CA VAL A 200 23.95 15.21 17.93
C VAL A 200 24.78 14.04 18.49
N VAL A 201 24.47 12.80 18.12
CA VAL A 201 25.21 11.60 18.52
C VAL A 201 26.63 11.63 17.96
N ALA A 202 26.82 12.00 16.70
CA ALA A 202 28.12 12.10 16.05
C ALA A 202 29.01 13.22 16.63
N LEU A 203 28.42 14.30 17.12
CA LEU A 203 29.13 15.40 17.74
C LEU A 203 29.41 15.21 19.26
N THR A 204 28.71 14.27 19.91
CA THR A 204 28.82 14.06 21.37
C THR A 204 29.32 12.66 21.70
N LEU A 205 28.51 11.63 21.43
CA LEU A 205 28.80 10.26 21.82
C LEU A 205 29.97 9.67 21.03
N SER A 206 29.99 9.84 19.70
CA SER A 206 31.02 9.24 18.87
C SER A 206 32.45 9.72 19.22
N PRO A 207 32.70 11.02 19.42
CA PRO A 207 34.00 11.51 19.88
C PRO A 207 34.39 10.99 21.27
N VAL A 208 33.45 10.95 22.21
CA VAL A 208 33.73 10.39 23.54
C VAL A 208 34.12 8.92 23.44
N MET A 209 33.40 8.14 22.67
CA MET A 209 33.72 6.71 22.44
C MET A 209 35.07 6.57 21.72
N CYS A 210 35.39 7.40 20.72
CA CYS A 210 36.69 7.41 20.08
C CYS A 210 37.83 7.60 21.09
N SER A 211 37.70 8.60 21.96
CA SER A 211 38.72 8.92 22.97
C SER A 211 38.94 7.81 24.00
N LEU A 212 37.89 7.02 24.31
CA LEU A 212 37.91 5.97 25.34
C LEU A 212 38.26 4.57 24.80
N ILE A 213 37.78 4.23 23.60
CA ILE A 213 37.82 2.86 23.09
C ILE A 213 38.92 2.64 22.09
N LEU A 214 39.27 3.65 21.27
CA LEU A 214 40.33 3.51 20.29
C LEU A 214 41.69 3.34 20.96
N LYS A 215 42.55 2.59 20.32
CA LYS A 215 43.93 2.41 20.74
C LYS A 215 44.86 2.59 19.53
N PRO A 216 46.07 3.14 19.73
CA PRO A 216 47.07 3.22 18.64
C PRO A 216 47.29 1.84 18.03
N ASP A 217 47.34 1.79 16.71
CA ASP A 217 47.59 0.53 16.00
C ASP A 217 49.05 0.07 16.25
N ASN A 218 49.22 -1.20 16.50
CA ASN A 218 50.52 -1.77 16.69
C ASN A 218 51.12 -2.15 15.33
N PRO A 219 52.14 -1.47 14.83
CA PRO A 219 52.70 -1.69 13.49
C PRO A 219 53.18 -3.13 13.26
N ASN A 220 53.44 -3.91 14.33
CA ASN A 220 53.89 -5.28 14.26
C ASN A 220 52.76 -6.33 14.22
N ARG A 221 51.47 -5.90 14.20
CA ARG A 221 50.35 -6.83 14.16
C ARG A 221 50.16 -7.37 12.75
N LYS A 222 50.41 -8.68 12.56
CA LYS A 222 50.10 -9.36 11.28
C LYS A 222 48.64 -9.22 10.96
N LYS A 223 48.30 -8.44 9.92
CA LYS A 223 46.94 -8.33 9.42
C LYS A 223 46.48 -9.70 8.90
N ASN A 224 45.23 -10.05 9.19
CA ASN A 224 44.59 -11.30 8.75
C ASN A 224 44.64 -11.42 7.22
N VAL A 225 44.68 -12.64 6.68
CA VAL A 225 44.79 -12.91 5.25
C VAL A 225 43.65 -12.22 4.48
N VAL A 226 42.42 -12.22 5.03
CA VAL A 226 41.26 -11.55 4.44
C VAL A 226 41.48 -10.04 4.30
N PHE A 227 41.91 -9.36 5.34
CA PHE A 227 42.22 -7.93 5.29
C PHE A 227 43.36 -7.58 4.34
N ARG A 228 44.32 -8.48 4.18
CA ARG A 228 45.40 -8.31 3.20
C ARG A 228 44.87 -8.33 1.76
N TYR A 229 43.93 -9.23 1.44
CA TYR A 229 43.29 -9.26 0.11
C TYR A 229 42.41 -8.01 -0.11
N ILE A 230 41.65 -7.59 0.86
CA ILE A 230 40.83 -6.37 0.79
C ILE A 230 41.73 -5.16 0.55
N ASN A 231 42.80 -5.00 1.31
CA ASN A 231 43.74 -3.88 1.14
C ASN A 231 44.40 -3.90 -0.22
N MET A 232 44.80 -5.08 -0.75
CA MET A 232 45.39 -5.20 -2.10
C MET A 232 44.36 -4.77 -3.18
N TRP A 233 43.10 -5.14 -3.01
CA TRP A 233 42.01 -4.74 -3.91
C TRP A 233 41.74 -3.23 -3.83
N LEU A 234 41.69 -2.67 -2.62
CA LEU A 234 41.53 -1.23 -2.39
C LEU A 234 42.68 -0.42 -2.94
N HIS A 235 43.94 -0.86 -2.74
CA HIS A 235 45.12 -0.22 -3.34
C HIS A 235 45.12 -0.25 -4.87
N THR A 236 44.70 -1.36 -5.46
CA THR A 236 44.57 -1.48 -6.91
C THR A 236 43.46 -0.57 -7.44
N GLY A 237 42.31 -0.52 -6.73
CA GLY A 237 41.22 0.38 -7.03
C GLY A 237 41.60 1.85 -6.94
N ASN A 238 42.29 2.23 -5.86
CA ASN A 238 42.78 3.61 -5.66
C ASN A 238 43.77 4.04 -6.76
N ARG A 239 44.64 3.14 -7.16
CA ARG A 239 45.61 3.40 -8.26
C ARG A 239 44.90 3.65 -9.60
N LYS A 240 43.88 2.83 -9.93
CA LYS A 240 43.05 3.03 -11.13
C LYS A 240 42.22 4.33 -11.05
N TYR A 241 41.68 4.61 -9.90
CA TYR A 241 40.89 5.83 -9.63
C TYR A 241 41.78 7.07 -9.81
N MET A 242 42.95 7.11 -9.20
CA MET A 242 43.89 8.22 -9.35
C MET A 242 44.33 8.42 -10.82
N HIS A 243 44.50 7.32 -11.56
CA HIS A 243 44.79 7.42 -13.00
C HIS A 243 43.60 8.02 -13.77
N GLY A 244 42.38 7.59 -13.44
CA GLY A 244 41.15 8.14 -14.01
C GLY A 244 40.99 9.63 -13.72
N ILE A 245 41.15 10.05 -12.46
CA ILE A 245 41.07 11.48 -12.07
C ILE A 245 42.12 12.31 -12.81
N THR A 246 43.37 11.85 -12.87
CA THR A 246 44.40 12.56 -13.58
C THR A 246 44.04 12.74 -15.06
N ALA A 247 43.49 11.70 -15.70
CA ALA A 247 43.05 11.77 -17.08
C ALA A 247 41.85 12.74 -17.24
N CYS A 248 40.92 12.78 -16.28
CA CYS A 248 39.79 13.71 -16.29
C CYS A 248 40.25 15.17 -16.13
N ILE A 249 41.15 15.44 -15.20
CA ILE A 249 41.70 16.78 -14.98
C ILE A 249 42.51 17.26 -16.19
N SER A 250 43.25 16.34 -16.82
CA SER A 250 44.02 16.65 -18.04
C SER A 250 43.16 16.94 -19.26
N ASN A 251 41.91 16.47 -19.29
CA ASN A 251 41.00 16.64 -20.42
C ASN A 251 39.63 17.23 -20.01
N PRO A 252 39.56 18.45 -19.42
CA PRO A 252 38.32 19.00 -18.85
C PRO A 252 37.20 19.17 -19.90
N ARG A 253 37.58 19.47 -21.17
CA ARG A 253 36.60 19.61 -22.25
C ARG A 253 35.84 18.32 -22.56
N ARG A 254 36.51 17.17 -22.54
CA ARG A 254 35.90 15.84 -22.77
C ARG A 254 34.97 15.47 -21.58
N VAL A 255 35.39 15.78 -20.37
CA VAL A 255 34.60 15.54 -19.15
C VAL A 255 33.32 16.40 -19.17
N MET A 256 33.46 17.69 -19.52
CA MET A 256 32.29 18.59 -19.64
C MET A 256 31.33 18.15 -20.75
N LEU A 257 31.86 17.65 -21.90
CA LEU A 257 31.02 17.09 -22.94
C LEU A 257 30.28 15.84 -22.48
N ALA A 258 30.94 14.89 -21.81
CA ALA A 258 30.35 13.69 -21.26
C ALA A 258 29.28 14.03 -20.21
N PHE A 259 29.51 15.01 -19.33
CA PHE A 259 28.55 15.52 -18.39
C PHE A 259 27.32 16.13 -19.09
N GLY A 260 27.53 16.95 -20.13
CA GLY A 260 26.45 17.51 -20.94
C GLY A 260 25.59 16.43 -21.63
N ILE A 261 26.23 15.39 -22.18
CA ILE A 261 25.53 14.22 -22.74
C ILE A 261 24.71 13.50 -21.65
N GLY A 262 25.28 13.34 -20.45
CA GLY A 262 24.57 12.76 -19.31
C GLY A 262 23.33 13.54 -18.93
N ILE A 263 23.40 14.87 -18.86
CA ILE A 263 22.22 15.74 -18.59
C ILE A 263 21.15 15.55 -19.69
N VAL A 264 21.55 15.57 -20.96
CA VAL A 264 20.60 15.38 -22.07
C VAL A 264 19.95 13.98 -21.99
N ALA A 265 20.73 12.95 -21.67
CA ALA A 265 20.20 11.60 -21.50
C ALA A 265 19.18 11.53 -20.34
N ILE A 266 19.44 12.17 -19.20
CA ILE A 266 18.49 12.24 -18.06
C ILE A 266 17.19 12.94 -18.49
N LEU A 267 17.29 14.06 -19.20
CA LEU A 267 16.11 14.79 -19.68
C LEU A 267 15.27 13.98 -20.68
N LEU A 268 15.92 13.20 -21.54
CA LEU A 268 15.24 12.31 -22.49
C LEU A 268 14.59 11.12 -21.77
N LEU A 269 15.32 10.47 -20.86
CA LEU A 269 14.79 9.35 -20.09
C LEU A 269 13.60 9.76 -19.21
N ASN A 270 13.64 10.93 -18.61
CA ASN A 270 12.53 11.45 -17.80
C ASN A 270 11.22 11.59 -18.57
N ARG A 271 11.27 11.77 -19.91
CA ARG A 271 10.07 11.81 -20.76
C ARG A 271 9.49 10.41 -21.06
N THR A 272 10.28 9.36 -20.94
CA THR A 272 9.89 7.99 -21.28
C THR A 272 9.44 7.19 -20.06
N ILE A 273 9.79 7.64 -18.87
CA ILE A 273 9.40 6.96 -17.62
C ILE A 273 7.92 7.21 -17.33
N PRO A 274 7.09 6.16 -17.21
CA PRO A 274 5.70 6.33 -16.84
C PRO A 274 5.61 6.88 -15.42
N THR A 275 4.74 7.87 -15.24
CA THR A 275 4.48 8.46 -13.91
C THR A 275 3.30 7.75 -13.27
N SER A 276 3.47 7.31 -12.03
CA SER A 276 2.41 6.75 -11.19
C SER A 276 2.46 7.42 -9.81
N PHE A 277 1.32 7.50 -9.14
CA PHE A 277 1.25 8.06 -7.79
C PHE A 277 1.84 7.11 -6.76
N LEU A 278 1.42 5.85 -6.80
CA LEU A 278 1.95 4.74 -6.02
C LEU A 278 2.02 3.50 -6.91
N PRO A 279 2.98 2.60 -6.70
CA PRO A 279 2.98 1.32 -7.38
C PRO A 279 1.74 0.51 -6.95
N THR A 280 1.24 -0.32 -7.84
CA THR A 280 0.23 -1.31 -7.52
C THR A 280 0.86 -2.42 -6.68
N GLU A 281 0.24 -2.75 -5.55
CA GLU A 281 0.70 -3.79 -4.65
C GLU A 281 -0.26 -4.98 -4.65
N ASP A 282 0.29 -6.17 -4.52
CA ASP A 282 -0.50 -7.39 -4.35
C ASP A 282 -1.00 -7.48 -2.90
N GLN A 283 -2.24 -7.08 -2.66
CA GLN A 283 -2.88 -7.11 -1.34
C GLN A 283 -3.48 -8.48 -1.00
N GLY A 284 -3.26 -9.52 -1.82
CA GLY A 284 -3.74 -10.87 -1.57
C GLY A 284 -5.21 -11.10 -1.91
N TYR A 285 -5.91 -10.15 -2.54
CA TYR A 285 -7.28 -10.34 -2.99
C TYR A 285 -7.65 -9.43 -4.17
N PHE A 286 -8.67 -9.84 -4.91
CA PHE A 286 -9.29 -9.02 -5.96
C PHE A 286 -10.80 -9.25 -5.98
N LYS A 287 -11.51 -8.38 -6.69
CA LYS A 287 -12.96 -8.45 -6.82
C LYS A 287 -13.35 -8.85 -8.23
N VAL A 288 -14.38 -9.68 -8.31
CA VAL A 288 -15.03 -10.09 -9.57
C VAL A 288 -16.50 -9.69 -9.47
N GLU A 289 -16.95 -8.84 -10.37
CA GLU A 289 -18.38 -8.50 -10.50
C GLU A 289 -18.95 -9.22 -11.70
N LEU A 290 -20.02 -9.97 -11.48
CA LEU A 290 -20.80 -10.64 -12.50
C LEU A 290 -22.06 -9.81 -12.76
N GLU A 291 -22.27 -9.43 -14.02
CA GLU A 291 -23.44 -8.69 -14.49
C GLU A 291 -24.21 -9.56 -15.50
N LEU A 292 -25.38 -10.01 -15.10
CA LEU A 292 -26.30 -10.75 -15.95
C LEU A 292 -27.17 -9.77 -16.77
N PRO A 293 -27.79 -10.23 -17.86
CA PRO A 293 -28.76 -9.44 -18.59
C PRO A 293 -29.89 -8.92 -17.70
N GLU A 294 -30.39 -7.74 -18.03
CA GLU A 294 -31.48 -7.10 -17.28
C GLU A 294 -32.72 -8.00 -17.19
N GLY A 295 -33.36 -7.99 -16.04
CA GLY A 295 -34.48 -8.88 -15.73
C GLY A 295 -34.08 -10.29 -15.27
N ALA A 296 -32.78 -10.56 -15.10
CA ALA A 296 -32.34 -11.81 -14.49
C ALA A 296 -32.83 -11.92 -13.04
N THR A 297 -33.42 -13.06 -12.70
CA THR A 297 -33.86 -13.34 -11.33
C THR A 297 -32.69 -13.64 -10.42
N LEU A 298 -32.87 -13.42 -9.12
CA LEU A 298 -31.83 -13.72 -8.12
C LEU A 298 -31.39 -15.19 -8.17
N GLU A 299 -32.32 -16.11 -8.43
CA GLU A 299 -31.99 -17.54 -8.55
C GLU A 299 -31.12 -17.85 -9.76
N ARG A 300 -31.38 -17.20 -10.91
CA ARG A 300 -30.55 -17.33 -12.09
C ARG A 300 -29.14 -16.77 -11.82
N THR A 301 -29.05 -15.61 -11.20
CA THR A 301 -27.78 -14.99 -10.83
C THR A 301 -27.01 -15.89 -9.88
N ARG A 302 -27.67 -16.47 -8.87
CA ARG A 302 -27.05 -17.42 -7.96
C ARG A 302 -26.45 -18.63 -8.67
N LYS A 303 -27.21 -19.26 -9.60
CA LYS A 303 -26.70 -20.42 -10.36
C LYS A 303 -25.46 -20.09 -11.18
N VAL A 304 -25.41 -18.91 -11.81
CA VAL A 304 -24.23 -18.45 -12.56
C VAL A 304 -23.08 -18.17 -11.62
N THR A 305 -23.36 -17.53 -10.48
CA THR A 305 -22.35 -17.24 -9.45
C THR A 305 -21.74 -18.52 -8.86
N ASP A 306 -22.56 -19.52 -8.52
CA ASP A 306 -22.09 -20.78 -7.97
C ASP A 306 -21.13 -21.49 -8.94
N ARG A 307 -21.44 -21.51 -10.24
CA ARG A 307 -20.52 -22.04 -11.27
C ARG A 307 -19.23 -21.23 -11.38
N ALA A 308 -19.34 -19.90 -11.36
CA ALA A 308 -18.15 -19.03 -11.39
C ALA A 308 -17.23 -19.31 -10.20
N ILE A 309 -17.79 -19.51 -9.00
CA ILE A 309 -17.04 -19.88 -7.81
C ILE A 309 -16.32 -21.23 -7.99
N GLU A 310 -17.00 -22.24 -8.52
CA GLU A 310 -16.40 -23.55 -8.79
C GLU A 310 -15.17 -23.45 -9.71
N PHE A 311 -15.23 -22.58 -10.73
CA PHE A 311 -14.10 -22.35 -11.63
C PHE A 311 -12.95 -21.62 -10.94
N ILE A 312 -13.27 -20.54 -10.22
CA ILE A 312 -12.27 -19.73 -9.52
C ILE A 312 -11.53 -20.57 -8.46
N MET A 313 -12.27 -21.45 -7.77
CA MET A 313 -11.70 -22.34 -6.74
C MET A 313 -10.81 -23.48 -7.31
N GLN A 314 -10.79 -23.69 -8.63
CA GLN A 314 -9.85 -24.63 -9.26
C GLN A 314 -8.43 -24.08 -9.35
N ASP A 315 -8.26 -22.75 -9.28
CA ASP A 315 -6.93 -22.15 -9.26
C ASP A 315 -6.24 -22.45 -7.92
N PRO A 316 -5.04 -23.06 -7.93
CA PRO A 316 -4.33 -23.43 -6.70
C PRO A 316 -3.93 -22.22 -5.83
N ALA A 317 -3.85 -21.03 -6.41
CA ALA A 317 -3.52 -19.80 -5.69
C ALA A 317 -4.70 -19.23 -4.88
N VAL A 318 -5.94 -19.67 -5.18
CA VAL A 318 -7.14 -19.21 -4.48
C VAL A 318 -7.32 -19.96 -3.16
N ALA A 319 -7.51 -19.22 -2.08
CA ALA A 319 -7.84 -19.79 -0.77
C ALA A 319 -9.35 -19.81 -0.53
N TYR A 320 -10.02 -18.67 -0.75
CA TYR A 320 -11.45 -18.49 -0.48
C TYR A 320 -12.11 -17.61 -1.54
N VAL A 321 -13.40 -17.85 -1.75
CA VAL A 321 -14.25 -16.95 -2.51
C VAL A 321 -15.47 -16.62 -1.67
N GLN A 322 -15.59 -15.35 -1.30
CA GLN A 322 -16.77 -14.80 -0.64
C GLN A 322 -17.66 -14.16 -1.69
N ASN A 323 -18.96 -14.41 -1.68
CA ASN A 323 -19.88 -13.81 -2.63
C ASN A 323 -21.09 -13.12 -1.95
N VAL A 324 -21.54 -12.05 -2.57
CA VAL A 324 -22.79 -11.37 -2.25
C VAL A 324 -23.62 -11.29 -3.54
N THR A 325 -24.66 -12.10 -3.62
CA THR A 325 -25.55 -12.15 -4.79
C THR A 325 -26.74 -11.20 -4.57
N GLY A 326 -27.12 -10.46 -5.61
CA GLY A 326 -28.23 -9.50 -5.57
C GLY A 326 -27.82 -8.10 -5.10
N SER A 327 -26.52 -7.81 -5.05
CA SER A 327 -25.97 -6.50 -4.69
C SER A 327 -24.67 -6.22 -5.45
N SER A 328 -24.42 -4.95 -5.71
CA SER A 328 -23.17 -4.46 -6.27
C SER A 328 -22.81 -3.13 -5.60
N PRO A 329 -21.55 -2.85 -5.28
CA PRO A 329 -21.12 -1.57 -4.72
C PRO A 329 -21.43 -0.38 -5.63
N ARG A 330 -21.50 -0.62 -6.95
CA ARG A 330 -21.72 0.42 -7.95
C ARG A 330 -23.18 0.81 -8.12
N VAL A 331 -24.10 -0.16 -8.01
CA VAL A 331 -25.51 0.03 -8.36
C VAL A 331 -26.45 -0.19 -7.17
N GLY A 332 -25.91 -0.68 -6.05
CA GLY A 332 -26.69 -1.07 -4.89
C GLY A 332 -27.40 -2.41 -5.07
N THR A 333 -28.63 -2.55 -4.58
CA THR A 333 -29.39 -3.78 -4.70
C THR A 333 -29.86 -4.00 -6.13
N ASN A 334 -29.39 -5.06 -6.78
CA ASN A 334 -29.78 -5.47 -8.13
C ASN A 334 -29.70 -6.99 -8.27
N GLN A 335 -30.84 -7.64 -8.55
CA GLN A 335 -30.94 -9.09 -8.63
C GLN A 335 -30.07 -9.73 -9.71
N GLY A 336 -29.76 -9.01 -10.79
CA GLY A 336 -28.91 -9.46 -11.89
C GLY A 336 -27.40 -9.32 -11.64
N ARG A 337 -27.00 -8.92 -10.42
CA ARG A 337 -25.58 -8.70 -10.10
C ARG A 337 -25.09 -9.55 -8.92
N SER A 338 -23.83 -9.93 -9.00
CA SER A 338 -23.15 -10.62 -7.92
C SER A 338 -21.72 -10.09 -7.79
N GLU A 339 -21.30 -9.81 -6.58
CA GLU A 339 -19.92 -9.46 -6.25
C GLU A 339 -19.25 -10.63 -5.55
N LEU A 340 -18.08 -11.03 -6.09
CA LEU A 340 -17.21 -12.02 -5.48
C LEU A 340 -15.93 -11.34 -5.03
N THR A 341 -15.53 -11.62 -3.80
CA THR A 341 -14.19 -11.28 -3.30
C THR A 341 -13.38 -12.56 -3.32
N VAL A 342 -12.38 -12.60 -4.19
CA VAL A 342 -11.46 -13.73 -4.35
C VAL A 342 -10.25 -13.46 -3.47
N ILE A 343 -10.05 -14.32 -2.47
CA ILE A 343 -8.97 -14.23 -1.50
C ILE A 343 -7.93 -15.26 -1.88
N LEU A 344 -6.71 -14.81 -2.05
CA LEU A 344 -5.58 -15.64 -2.46
C LEU A 344 -4.89 -16.23 -1.22
N LYS A 345 -4.17 -17.32 -1.41
CA LYS A 345 -3.28 -17.88 -0.39
C LYS A 345 -2.17 -16.91 -0.04
N PRO A 346 -1.52 -17.05 1.11
CA PRO A 346 -0.33 -16.29 1.46
C PRO A 346 0.72 -16.32 0.36
N TRP A 347 1.50 -15.26 0.22
CA TRP A 347 2.51 -15.10 -0.86
C TRP A 347 3.52 -16.26 -0.90
N GLU A 348 3.91 -16.78 0.26
CA GLU A 348 4.83 -17.92 0.39
C GLU A 348 4.26 -19.22 -0.19
N GLU A 349 2.93 -19.41 -0.12
CA GLU A 349 2.25 -20.61 -0.63
C GLU A 349 1.88 -20.52 -2.12
N ARG A 350 1.89 -19.31 -2.70
CA ARG A 350 1.59 -19.07 -4.12
C ARG A 350 2.80 -19.23 -5.04
N GLY A 351 4.02 -19.27 -4.47
CA GLY A 351 5.26 -19.27 -5.23
C GLY A 351 5.45 -17.95 -6.01
N GLU A 352 5.76 -18.04 -7.29
CA GLU A 352 5.99 -16.87 -8.16
C GLU A 352 4.70 -16.32 -8.82
N GLN A 353 3.53 -16.93 -8.55
CA GLN A 353 2.27 -16.55 -9.20
C GLN A 353 1.75 -15.22 -8.68
N THR A 354 1.67 -14.23 -9.55
CA THR A 354 1.22 -12.87 -9.23
C THR A 354 -0.31 -12.75 -9.28
N ILE A 355 -0.88 -11.75 -8.58
CA ILE A 355 -2.32 -11.44 -8.64
C ILE A 355 -2.80 -11.18 -10.08
N ASP A 356 -1.98 -10.52 -10.91
CA ASP A 356 -2.34 -10.20 -12.29
C ASP A 356 -2.45 -11.45 -13.16
N GLU A 357 -1.61 -12.47 -12.93
CA GLU A 357 -1.68 -13.76 -13.62
C GLU A 357 -2.93 -14.54 -13.23
N VAL A 358 -3.25 -14.59 -11.93
CA VAL A 358 -4.49 -15.21 -11.44
C VAL A 358 -5.71 -14.51 -12.01
N MET A 359 -5.75 -13.18 -11.99
CA MET A 359 -6.83 -12.39 -12.59
C MET A 359 -6.98 -12.66 -14.09
N ALA A 360 -5.88 -12.76 -14.83
CA ALA A 360 -5.89 -13.07 -16.25
C ALA A 360 -6.47 -14.46 -16.53
N GLN A 361 -6.11 -15.45 -15.72
CA GLN A 361 -6.66 -16.81 -15.83
C GLN A 361 -8.15 -16.85 -15.50
N VAL A 362 -8.56 -16.24 -14.39
CA VAL A 362 -9.97 -16.12 -14.00
C VAL A 362 -10.78 -15.41 -15.08
N LYS A 363 -10.28 -14.30 -15.62
CA LYS A 363 -10.93 -13.58 -16.71
C LYS A 363 -11.11 -14.43 -17.95
N LYS A 364 -10.09 -15.19 -18.33
CA LYS A 364 -10.13 -16.08 -19.48
C LYS A 364 -11.18 -17.17 -19.29
N SER A 365 -11.18 -17.83 -18.13
CA SER A 365 -12.13 -18.90 -17.81
C SER A 365 -13.57 -18.42 -17.74
N LEU A 366 -13.81 -17.23 -17.16
CA LEU A 366 -15.15 -16.67 -17.04
C LEU A 366 -15.67 -16.02 -18.33
N ASN A 367 -14.80 -15.52 -19.22
CA ASN A 367 -15.22 -14.99 -20.53
C ASN A 367 -15.74 -16.08 -21.49
N GLU A 368 -15.51 -17.36 -21.21
CA GLU A 368 -16.12 -18.48 -21.95
C GLU A 368 -17.61 -18.64 -21.63
N TYR A 369 -18.13 -17.91 -20.63
CA TYR A 369 -19.56 -17.89 -20.25
C TYR A 369 -20.28 -16.71 -20.89
N PRO A 370 -21.10 -16.95 -21.92
CA PRO A 370 -21.85 -15.86 -22.59
C PRO A 370 -23.02 -15.33 -21.73
N GLU A 371 -23.29 -15.95 -20.59
CA GLU A 371 -24.46 -15.64 -19.75
C GLU A 371 -24.30 -14.35 -18.92
N CYS A 372 -23.08 -13.87 -18.72
CA CYS A 372 -22.81 -12.68 -17.93
C CYS A 372 -21.62 -11.89 -18.45
N LYS A 373 -21.60 -10.59 -18.16
CA LYS A 373 -20.41 -9.76 -18.29
C LYS A 373 -19.58 -9.86 -17.01
N VAL A 374 -18.27 -9.94 -17.16
CA VAL A 374 -17.35 -10.13 -16.04
C VAL A 374 -16.42 -8.93 -15.92
N TYR A 375 -16.42 -8.28 -14.75
CA TYR A 375 -15.51 -7.19 -14.44
C TYR A 375 -14.60 -7.61 -13.29
N LEU A 376 -13.30 -7.49 -13.49
CA LEU A 376 -12.30 -7.71 -12.46
C LEU A 376 -11.71 -6.38 -12.04
N SER A 377 -11.49 -6.23 -10.74
CA SER A 377 -10.84 -5.04 -10.19
C SER A 377 -9.95 -5.42 -9.00
N THR A 378 -8.78 -4.78 -8.94
CA THR A 378 -7.92 -4.81 -7.76
C THR A 378 -8.44 -3.81 -6.73
N PRO A 379 -8.12 -4.02 -5.44
CA PRO A 379 -8.41 -3.02 -4.42
C PRO A 379 -7.69 -1.70 -4.72
N PRO A 380 -8.18 -0.57 -4.19
CA PRO A 380 -7.48 0.69 -4.31
C PRO A 380 -6.14 0.62 -3.57
N VAL A 381 -5.11 1.27 -4.11
CA VAL A 381 -3.76 1.29 -3.52
C VAL A 381 -3.77 1.90 -2.11
N ILE A 382 -4.67 2.85 -1.85
CA ILE A 382 -4.90 3.42 -0.53
C ILE A 382 -6.29 3.00 -0.07
N PRO A 383 -6.41 2.18 0.99
CA PRO A 383 -7.70 1.81 1.55
C PRO A 383 -8.54 3.03 1.93
N GLY A 384 -9.80 3.05 1.51
CA GLY A 384 -10.72 4.18 1.75
C GLY A 384 -10.70 5.27 0.68
N LEU A 385 -9.83 5.20 -0.30
CA LEU A 385 -9.81 6.10 -1.46
C LEU A 385 -10.33 5.37 -2.70
N GLY A 386 -11.65 5.44 -2.91
CA GLY A 386 -12.32 4.76 -4.01
C GLY A 386 -12.74 3.32 -3.70
N SER A 387 -13.48 2.71 -4.61
CA SER A 387 -13.99 1.34 -4.52
C SER A 387 -13.11 0.31 -5.25
N SER A 388 -12.27 0.77 -6.15
CA SER A 388 -11.37 -0.06 -6.95
C SER A 388 -10.13 0.74 -7.39
N GLY A 389 -9.08 0.05 -7.83
CA GLY A 389 -7.95 0.69 -8.52
C GLY A 389 -8.42 1.31 -9.83
N GLY A 390 -8.02 2.56 -10.10
CA GLY A 390 -8.39 3.30 -11.30
C GLY A 390 -8.93 4.69 -10.99
N PHE A 391 -9.82 5.20 -11.86
CA PHE A 391 -10.50 6.48 -11.65
C PHE A 391 -12.01 6.33 -11.86
N GLU A 392 -12.76 7.16 -11.18
CA GLU A 392 -14.22 7.28 -11.30
C GLU A 392 -14.55 8.68 -11.83
N MET A 393 -15.47 8.72 -12.78
CA MET A 393 -15.92 9.95 -13.39
C MET A 393 -17.44 10.03 -13.34
N GLN A 394 -17.97 11.19 -12.96
CA GLN A 394 -19.39 11.47 -13.02
C GLN A 394 -19.72 12.29 -14.25
N LEU A 395 -20.68 11.81 -15.04
CA LEU A 395 -21.24 12.51 -16.17
C LEU A 395 -22.59 13.10 -15.77
N GLU A 396 -22.75 14.40 -15.82
CA GLU A 396 -23.92 15.11 -15.36
C GLU A 396 -24.61 15.84 -16.54
N ALA A 397 -25.91 15.66 -16.67
CA ALA A 397 -26.73 16.45 -17.57
C ALA A 397 -27.08 17.80 -16.91
N ARG A 398 -26.77 18.91 -17.55
CA ARG A 398 -27.06 20.26 -17.05
C ARG A 398 -27.95 21.04 -18.04
N GLY A 399 -28.72 21.98 -17.50
CA GLY A 399 -29.61 22.81 -18.28
C GLY A 399 -30.80 22.06 -18.89
N GLU A 400 -31.01 22.16 -20.17
CA GLU A 400 -32.11 21.52 -20.92
C GLU A 400 -31.75 20.08 -21.39
N ALA A 401 -30.62 19.55 -21.01
CA ALA A 401 -30.19 18.21 -21.44
C ALA A 401 -31.13 17.13 -20.86
N THR A 402 -31.67 16.30 -21.74
CA THR A 402 -32.56 15.21 -21.39
C THR A 402 -31.79 13.97 -20.92
N PHE A 403 -32.49 13.01 -20.30
CA PHE A 403 -31.90 11.72 -19.94
C PHE A 403 -31.35 10.98 -21.18
N GLU A 404 -32.03 11.07 -22.32
CA GLU A 404 -31.58 10.48 -23.58
C GLU A 404 -30.25 11.09 -24.05
N ASN A 405 -30.06 12.41 -23.89
CA ASN A 405 -28.80 13.06 -24.19
C ASN A 405 -27.67 12.54 -23.29
N LEU A 406 -27.97 12.29 -22.01
CA LEU A 406 -27.00 11.72 -21.07
C LEU A 406 -26.57 10.30 -21.47
N VAL A 407 -27.54 9.45 -21.83
CA VAL A 407 -27.31 8.08 -22.30
C VAL A 407 -26.42 8.09 -23.55
N ASN A 408 -26.79 8.86 -24.56
CA ASN A 408 -26.04 8.96 -25.83
C ASN A 408 -24.60 9.48 -25.60
N ALA A 409 -24.44 10.43 -24.68
CA ALA A 409 -23.14 10.95 -24.32
C ALA A 409 -22.27 9.89 -23.58
N ALA A 410 -22.88 9.13 -22.65
CA ALA A 410 -22.22 8.05 -21.94
C ALA A 410 -21.78 6.94 -22.89
N ASP A 411 -22.64 6.50 -23.80
CA ASP A 411 -22.33 5.46 -24.79
C ASP A 411 -21.22 5.90 -25.74
N THR A 412 -21.28 7.16 -26.19
CA THR A 412 -20.23 7.76 -27.03
C THR A 412 -18.90 7.78 -26.30
N LEU A 413 -18.90 8.20 -25.05
CA LEU A 413 -17.71 8.21 -24.20
C LEU A 413 -17.14 6.80 -24.04
N MET A 414 -17.97 5.82 -23.68
CA MET A 414 -17.57 4.42 -23.51
C MET A 414 -16.99 3.83 -24.80
N TYR A 415 -17.59 4.15 -25.95
CA TYR A 415 -17.09 3.70 -27.25
C TYR A 415 -15.70 4.25 -27.56
N TYR A 416 -15.46 5.56 -27.38
CA TYR A 416 -14.13 6.13 -27.63
C TYR A 416 -13.11 5.71 -26.58
N ALA A 417 -13.51 5.58 -25.33
CA ALA A 417 -12.66 5.12 -24.23
C ALA A 417 -12.19 3.67 -24.45
N SER A 418 -13.07 2.79 -24.96
CA SER A 418 -12.72 1.37 -25.25
C SER A 418 -11.65 1.21 -26.33
N LYS A 419 -11.44 2.21 -27.18
CA LYS A 419 -10.39 2.21 -28.21
C LYS A 419 -9.03 2.64 -27.70
N ARG A 420 -8.96 3.15 -26.47
CA ARG A 420 -7.71 3.59 -25.84
C ARG A 420 -7.01 2.39 -25.21
N LYS A 421 -5.75 2.20 -25.57
CA LYS A 421 -4.92 1.11 -25.02
C LYS A 421 -4.57 1.30 -23.54
N GLU A 422 -4.62 2.55 -23.09
CA GLU A 422 -4.32 2.96 -21.72
C GLU A 422 -5.48 2.68 -20.74
N LEU A 423 -6.67 2.37 -21.28
CA LEU A 423 -7.88 2.14 -20.48
C LEU A 423 -8.33 0.68 -20.61
N SER A 424 -8.67 0.08 -19.47
CA SER A 424 -9.22 -1.26 -19.38
C SER A 424 -10.29 -1.33 -18.29
N GLY A 425 -11.21 -2.31 -18.39
CA GLY A 425 -12.23 -2.51 -17.37
C GLY A 425 -13.27 -1.40 -17.29
N LEU A 426 -13.57 -0.74 -18.41
CA LEU A 426 -14.58 0.31 -18.48
C LEU A 426 -15.96 -0.21 -18.11
N SER A 427 -16.66 0.50 -17.24
CA SER A 427 -18.03 0.18 -16.85
C SER A 427 -18.82 1.46 -16.58
N SER A 428 -20.13 1.41 -16.79
CA SER A 428 -21.07 2.48 -16.44
C SER A 428 -22.13 1.94 -15.49
N ALA A 429 -22.50 2.72 -14.49
CA ALA A 429 -23.64 2.42 -13.63
C ALA A 429 -24.98 2.82 -14.27
N LEU A 430 -24.93 3.59 -15.38
CA LEU A 430 -26.12 4.04 -16.09
C LEU A 430 -26.77 2.86 -16.81
N GLN A 431 -27.99 2.53 -16.44
CA GLN A 431 -28.81 1.50 -17.06
C GLN A 431 -30.01 2.17 -17.75
N ALA A 432 -29.97 2.24 -19.07
CA ALA A 432 -31.02 2.84 -19.88
C ALA A 432 -31.96 1.80 -20.51
N ASP A 433 -31.50 0.56 -20.63
CA ASP A 433 -32.17 -0.50 -21.40
C ASP A 433 -33.01 -1.46 -20.52
N ILE A 434 -33.39 -1.03 -19.31
CA ILE A 434 -34.20 -1.87 -18.41
C ILE A 434 -35.63 -1.89 -18.96
N PRO A 435 -36.15 -3.06 -19.39
CA PRO A 435 -37.53 -3.19 -19.81
C PRO A 435 -38.47 -2.82 -18.66
N GLN A 436 -39.36 -1.89 -18.88
CA GLN A 436 -40.35 -1.48 -17.91
C GLN A 436 -41.74 -1.85 -18.40
N LEU A 437 -42.59 -2.35 -17.49
CA LEU A 437 -44.00 -2.54 -17.78
C LEU A 437 -44.74 -1.24 -17.47
N TYR A 438 -45.40 -0.68 -18.47
CA TYR A 438 -46.26 0.47 -18.29
C TYR A 438 -47.70 -0.02 -18.05
N PHE A 439 -48.27 0.38 -16.94
CA PHE A 439 -49.66 0.12 -16.61
C PHE A 439 -50.50 1.36 -16.90
N ASP A 440 -51.30 1.27 -17.96
CA ASP A 440 -52.27 2.32 -18.26
C ASP A 440 -53.58 2.07 -17.51
N VAL A 441 -53.81 2.86 -16.47
CA VAL A 441 -54.98 2.75 -15.62
C VAL A 441 -56.01 3.76 -16.05
N ASP A 442 -57.18 3.31 -16.52
CA ASP A 442 -58.34 4.16 -16.82
C ASP A 442 -58.85 4.79 -15.53
N ARG A 443 -58.37 5.98 -15.26
CA ARG A 443 -58.67 6.72 -14.02
C ARG A 443 -60.14 7.16 -13.94
N ASP A 444 -60.79 7.41 -15.07
CA ASP A 444 -62.18 7.81 -15.14
C ASP A 444 -63.11 6.64 -14.80
N LYS A 445 -62.81 5.46 -15.30
CA LYS A 445 -63.49 4.22 -14.97
C LYS A 445 -63.33 3.87 -13.49
N VAL A 446 -62.12 4.01 -12.93
CA VAL A 446 -61.88 3.80 -11.50
C VAL A 446 -62.73 4.71 -10.64
N LYS A 447 -62.74 6.01 -10.96
CA LYS A 447 -63.55 7.00 -10.24
C LYS A 447 -65.03 6.73 -10.38
N PHE A 448 -65.50 6.38 -11.58
CA PHE A 448 -66.90 6.05 -11.82
C PHE A 448 -67.34 4.81 -11.05
N SER A 449 -66.45 3.85 -10.84
CA SER A 449 -66.69 2.66 -10.02
C SER A 449 -66.65 2.91 -8.50
N GLY A 450 -66.39 4.14 -8.09
CA GLY A 450 -66.32 4.51 -6.67
C GLY A 450 -65.13 3.99 -5.89
N VAL A 451 -64.08 3.48 -6.61
CA VAL A 451 -62.87 2.92 -5.99
C VAL A 451 -61.82 4.03 -5.84
N PRO A 452 -61.20 4.20 -4.68
CA PRO A 452 -60.05 5.10 -4.54
C PRO A 452 -58.90 4.69 -5.42
N LEU A 453 -58.30 5.63 -6.16
CA LEU A 453 -57.12 5.37 -7.00
C LEU A 453 -55.95 4.83 -6.19
N ALA A 454 -55.79 5.24 -4.94
CA ALA A 454 -54.75 4.75 -4.03
C ALA A 454 -54.88 3.24 -3.78
N ASP A 455 -56.11 2.70 -3.68
CA ASP A 455 -56.37 1.28 -3.45
C ASP A 455 -55.99 0.44 -4.70
N VAL A 456 -56.26 0.98 -5.90
CA VAL A 456 -55.87 0.34 -7.16
C VAL A 456 -54.33 0.24 -7.23
N PHE A 457 -53.62 1.34 -6.98
CA PHE A 457 -52.16 1.32 -7.04
C PHE A 457 -51.54 0.49 -5.92
N SER A 458 -52.08 0.49 -4.71
CA SER A 458 -51.59 -0.35 -3.61
C SER A 458 -51.79 -1.83 -3.90
N THR A 459 -52.91 -2.21 -4.50
CA THR A 459 -53.20 -3.58 -4.94
C THR A 459 -52.24 -4.00 -6.04
N MET A 460 -52.06 -3.17 -7.09
CA MET A 460 -51.07 -3.43 -8.15
C MET A 460 -49.68 -3.61 -7.58
N LYS A 461 -49.28 -2.76 -6.65
CA LYS A 461 -47.99 -2.86 -5.99
C LYS A 461 -47.83 -4.19 -5.23
N ALA A 462 -48.90 -4.68 -4.58
CA ALA A 462 -48.86 -5.98 -3.90
C ALA A 462 -48.76 -7.17 -4.86
N TYR A 463 -49.31 -7.05 -6.06
CA TYR A 463 -49.29 -8.12 -7.07
C TYR A 463 -48.00 -8.11 -7.91
N THR A 464 -47.44 -6.93 -8.21
CA THR A 464 -46.25 -6.80 -9.08
C THR A 464 -44.91 -6.67 -8.32
N GLY A 465 -45.00 -6.42 -7.02
CA GLY A 465 -43.84 -6.24 -6.16
C GLY A 465 -44.13 -6.70 -4.74
N SER A 466 -43.92 -5.83 -3.79
CA SER A 466 -44.24 -6.07 -2.39
C SER A 466 -44.69 -4.79 -1.71
N VAL A 467 -45.56 -4.93 -0.71
CA VAL A 467 -46.03 -3.82 0.13
C VAL A 467 -45.47 -4.00 1.54
N TYR A 468 -44.71 -3.02 2.00
CA TYR A 468 -44.31 -2.95 3.39
C TYR A 468 -45.50 -2.68 4.26
N VAL A 469 -45.69 -3.50 5.30
CA VAL A 469 -46.84 -3.39 6.22
C VAL A 469 -46.43 -2.78 7.55
N ASN A 470 -45.45 -3.38 8.19
CA ASN A 470 -45.00 -2.96 9.51
C ASN A 470 -43.64 -3.62 9.88
N ASP A 471 -43.13 -3.21 11.01
CA ASP A 471 -41.92 -3.84 11.63
C ASP A 471 -42.36 -4.60 12.90
N PHE A 472 -41.63 -5.67 13.23
CA PHE A 472 -41.70 -6.31 14.54
C PHE A 472 -40.30 -6.58 15.10
N ASN A 473 -40.18 -6.52 16.41
CA ASN A 473 -38.96 -6.76 17.12
C ASN A 473 -38.88 -8.22 17.60
N MET A 474 -37.83 -8.95 17.19
CA MET A 474 -37.55 -10.29 17.68
C MET A 474 -36.04 -10.46 17.78
N PHE A 475 -35.55 -11.16 18.83
CA PHE A 475 -34.13 -11.41 19.03
C PHE A 475 -33.21 -10.16 18.95
N ASN A 476 -33.72 -9.06 19.53
CA ASN A 476 -33.04 -7.76 19.52
C ASN A 476 -32.79 -7.15 18.13
N ARG A 477 -33.62 -7.54 17.14
CA ARG A 477 -33.57 -7.05 15.75
C ARG A 477 -34.96 -6.61 15.33
N ILE A 478 -34.98 -5.64 14.39
CA ILE A 478 -36.20 -5.16 13.74
C ILE A 478 -36.35 -5.96 12.44
N TYR A 479 -37.47 -6.68 12.33
CA TYR A 479 -37.86 -7.42 11.13
C TYR A 479 -38.97 -6.67 10.42
N ARG A 480 -38.76 -6.45 9.11
CA ARG A 480 -39.76 -5.81 8.26
C ARG A 480 -40.71 -6.84 7.70
N VAL A 481 -42.01 -6.58 7.79
CA VAL A 481 -43.07 -7.41 7.22
C VAL A 481 -43.47 -6.87 5.87
N TYR A 482 -43.37 -7.71 4.85
CA TYR A 482 -43.81 -7.42 3.48
C TYR A 482 -44.91 -8.40 3.10
N ILE A 483 -45.93 -7.91 2.37
CA ILE A 483 -46.96 -8.72 1.75
C ILE A 483 -46.73 -8.69 0.24
N GLN A 484 -46.84 -9.84 -0.39
CA GLN A 484 -46.72 -10.02 -1.84
C GLN A 484 -47.67 -11.10 -2.29
N ALA A 485 -48.26 -10.97 -3.48
CA ALA A 485 -49.00 -12.05 -4.11
C ALA A 485 -48.08 -13.20 -4.53
N GLU A 486 -48.57 -14.43 -4.45
CA GLU A 486 -47.86 -15.58 -4.95
C GLU A 486 -47.73 -15.55 -6.50
N ALA A 487 -46.66 -16.13 -7.03
CA ALA A 487 -46.37 -16.11 -8.47
C ALA A 487 -47.47 -16.62 -9.42
N PRO A 488 -48.38 -17.50 -9.01
CA PRO A 488 -49.48 -17.92 -9.88
C PRO A 488 -50.62 -16.90 -10.04
N TYR A 489 -50.64 -15.84 -9.24
CA TYR A 489 -51.66 -14.78 -9.24
C TYR A 489 -51.03 -13.45 -9.75
#